data_d2934dce5a1db7f341889fdcb42f12ee
#
_entry.id   d2934dce5a1db7f341889fdcb42f12ee
#
_cell.length_a   1.000
_cell.length_b   1.000
_cell.length_c   1.000
_cell.angle_alpha   90.00
_cell.angle_beta   90.00
_cell.angle_gamma   90.00
#
_symmetry.space_group_name_H-M   'P 1'
#
loop_
_entity.id
_entity.type
_entity.pdbx_description
1 polymer ?
#
loop_
_entity_poly.entity_id
_entity_poly.type
_entity_poly.pdbx_seq_one_letter_code
_entity_poly.pdbx_strand_id
1 'polypeptide(L)'
;MSRIVLLRHAHSTANLKNVLAGRTEGIALSSKGENQAAELVERIGKSRFDAVVVSPIQRCSQTIAPWLATYGNGVVPLIDEGFSEVDYGTWTGKSLAVLQRNKLWKIVQEHPSQMVFPQGESLMEMQVRAIASFHRVNALKGKNPRLIVSHGDVIKSVVAHVLGMHLDQFQRLVIEPASMTVIETQNGISRLISFNDQKSVISGKESKGSFALGGSTGNRA
;
A
#
# COMPACT_ATOMS: atom_id res chain seq x y z
N MET A 1 18.97 6.52 -7.70
CA MET A 1 17.70 7.00 -7.12
C MET A 1 16.61 6.02 -7.49
N SER A 2 15.79 5.61 -6.55
CA SER A 2 14.65 4.68 -6.75
C SER A 2 13.39 5.37 -6.28
N ARG A 3 12.28 5.22 -7.03
CA ARG A 3 10.95 5.71 -6.64
C ARG A 3 9.98 4.55 -6.58
N ILE A 4 9.25 4.42 -5.49
CA ILE A 4 8.21 3.43 -5.30
C ILE A 4 6.87 4.14 -5.10
N VAL A 5 5.86 3.70 -5.84
CA VAL A 5 4.47 4.09 -5.66
C VAL A 5 3.74 2.94 -4.98
N LEU A 6 3.28 3.15 -3.76
CA LEU A 6 2.42 2.22 -3.03
C LEU A 6 0.97 2.58 -3.32
N LEU A 7 0.20 1.66 -3.88
CA LEU A 7 -1.22 1.81 -4.18
C LEU A 7 -2.02 0.87 -3.28
N ARG A 8 -2.90 1.41 -2.44
CA ARG A 8 -3.88 0.56 -1.74
C ARG A 8 -4.93 0.07 -2.73
N HIS A 9 -5.35 -1.21 -2.60
CA HIS A 9 -6.48 -1.70 -3.40
C HIS A 9 -7.70 -0.78 -3.26
N ALA A 10 -8.50 -0.70 -4.32
CA ALA A 10 -9.73 0.05 -4.35
C ALA A 10 -10.80 -0.54 -3.40
N HIS A 11 -11.88 0.19 -3.17
CA HIS A 11 -12.93 -0.17 -2.22
C HIS A 11 -13.52 -1.54 -2.53
N SER A 12 -13.49 -2.46 -1.56
CA SER A 12 -13.97 -3.84 -1.72
C SER A 12 -15.38 -4.03 -1.16
N THR A 13 -15.99 -5.18 -1.49
CA THR A 13 -17.27 -5.61 -0.91
C THR A 13 -17.19 -5.80 0.60
N ALA A 14 -16.02 -6.16 1.15
CA ALA A 14 -15.79 -6.23 2.58
C ALA A 14 -15.74 -4.84 3.24
N ASN A 15 -15.13 -3.84 2.56
CA ASN A 15 -15.18 -2.45 3.03
C ASN A 15 -16.62 -1.94 3.09
N LEU A 16 -17.44 -2.25 2.06
CA LEU A 16 -18.85 -1.87 2.04
C LEU A 16 -19.64 -2.45 3.24
N LYS A 17 -19.32 -3.67 3.64
CA LYS A 17 -19.98 -4.38 4.74
C LYS A 17 -19.33 -4.11 6.10
N ASN A 18 -18.28 -3.31 6.20
CA ASN A 18 -17.48 -3.10 7.41
C ASN A 18 -17.01 -4.41 8.03
N VAL A 19 -16.52 -5.33 7.20
CA VAL A 19 -16.04 -6.67 7.59
C VAL A 19 -14.52 -6.71 7.40
N LEU A 20 -13.83 -7.36 8.33
CA LEU A 20 -12.38 -7.58 8.25
C LEU A 20 -12.10 -8.70 7.25
N ALA A 21 -11.72 -8.33 6.03
CA ALA A 21 -11.56 -9.29 4.92
C ALA A 21 -10.38 -10.23 5.09
N GLY A 22 -9.26 -9.73 5.60
CA GLY A 22 -8.00 -10.50 5.64
C GLY A 22 -7.64 -11.06 4.26
N ARG A 23 -7.32 -12.36 4.26
CA ARG A 23 -6.96 -13.12 3.05
C ARG A 23 -8.13 -13.94 2.48
N THR A 24 -9.37 -13.64 2.87
CA THR A 24 -10.56 -14.35 2.36
C THR A 24 -10.60 -14.28 0.83
N GLU A 25 -10.75 -15.45 0.21
CA GLU A 25 -10.96 -15.57 -1.23
C GLU A 25 -12.33 -15.01 -1.65
N GLY A 26 -12.46 -14.58 -2.92
CA GLY A 26 -13.71 -14.09 -3.48
C GLY A 26 -14.14 -12.68 -3.00
N ILE A 27 -13.32 -12.00 -2.17
CA ILE A 27 -13.58 -10.60 -1.82
C ILE A 27 -13.15 -9.70 -2.98
N ALA A 28 -14.12 -9.37 -3.83
CA ALA A 28 -13.95 -8.51 -5.01
C ALA A 28 -14.07 -7.02 -4.67
N LEU A 29 -13.82 -6.16 -5.65
CA LEU A 29 -14.15 -4.74 -5.58
C LEU A 29 -15.67 -4.57 -5.48
N SER A 30 -16.10 -3.50 -4.81
CA SER A 30 -17.48 -3.02 -4.88
C SER A 30 -17.65 -2.11 -6.11
N SER A 31 -18.88 -1.74 -6.47
CA SER A 31 -19.12 -0.79 -7.59
C SER A 31 -18.38 0.53 -7.40
N LYS A 32 -18.26 1.02 -6.12
CA LYS A 32 -17.41 2.16 -5.81
C LYS A 32 -15.94 1.88 -6.14
N GLY A 33 -15.46 0.68 -5.81
CA GLY A 33 -14.08 0.28 -6.08
C GLY A 33 -13.79 0.08 -7.56
N GLU A 34 -14.75 -0.41 -8.33
CA GLU A 34 -14.64 -0.52 -9.79
C GLU A 34 -14.49 0.86 -10.44
N ASN A 35 -15.28 1.84 -9.99
CA ASN A 35 -15.12 3.24 -10.43
C ASN A 35 -13.75 3.82 -10.04
N GLN A 36 -13.29 3.59 -8.80
CA GLN A 36 -11.96 4.01 -8.38
C GLN A 36 -10.84 3.36 -9.22
N ALA A 37 -10.98 2.07 -9.56
CA ALA A 37 -10.03 1.38 -10.43
C ALA A 37 -10.04 1.94 -11.86
N ALA A 38 -11.19 2.34 -12.39
CA ALA A 38 -11.30 3.03 -13.67
C ALA A 38 -10.64 4.41 -13.64
N GLU A 39 -10.83 5.20 -12.57
CA GLU A 39 -10.18 6.51 -12.38
C GLU A 39 -8.65 6.40 -12.31
N LEU A 40 -8.10 5.28 -11.81
CA LEU A 40 -6.67 5.05 -11.80
C LEU A 40 -6.05 5.01 -13.20
N VAL A 41 -6.83 4.73 -14.25
CA VAL A 41 -6.33 4.76 -15.64
C VAL A 41 -5.78 6.13 -15.98
N GLU A 42 -6.50 7.19 -15.64
CA GLU A 42 -6.06 8.56 -15.88
C GLU A 42 -5.02 9.02 -14.83
N ARG A 43 -5.22 8.66 -13.57
CA ARG A 43 -4.33 9.06 -12.47
C ARG A 43 -2.91 8.50 -12.62
N ILE A 44 -2.77 7.27 -13.04
CA ILE A 44 -1.48 6.65 -13.36
C ILE A 44 -1.04 7.06 -14.76
N GLY A 45 -1.99 7.20 -15.70
CA GLY A 45 -1.78 7.66 -17.06
C GLY A 45 -0.78 6.78 -17.82
N LYS A 46 -0.01 7.40 -18.72
CA LYS A 46 1.02 6.75 -19.53
C LYS A 46 2.36 6.53 -18.79
N SER A 47 2.32 6.52 -17.45
CA SER A 47 3.52 6.29 -16.64
C SER A 47 4.13 4.93 -16.96
N ARG A 48 5.46 4.88 -17.06
CA ARG A 48 6.21 3.63 -17.22
C ARG A 48 6.73 3.19 -15.87
N PHE A 49 6.62 1.90 -15.60
CA PHE A 49 7.18 1.28 -14.40
C PHE A 49 8.20 0.21 -14.78
N ASP A 50 9.32 0.15 -14.05
CA ASP A 50 10.30 -0.92 -14.20
C ASP A 50 9.79 -2.25 -13.62
N ALA A 51 8.85 -2.17 -12.67
CA ALA A 51 8.13 -3.32 -12.14
C ALA A 51 6.74 -2.90 -11.64
N VAL A 52 5.76 -3.77 -11.82
CA VAL A 52 4.44 -3.72 -11.18
C VAL A 52 4.34 -4.95 -10.29
N VAL A 53 4.31 -4.75 -8.98
CA VAL A 53 4.25 -5.82 -7.98
C VAL A 53 2.90 -5.80 -7.32
N VAL A 54 2.25 -6.94 -7.21
CA VAL A 54 0.86 -7.02 -6.75
C VAL A 54 0.74 -8.08 -5.68
N SER A 55 0.03 -7.75 -4.59
CA SER A 55 -0.42 -8.74 -3.61
C SER A 55 -1.22 -9.84 -4.33
N PRO A 56 -1.08 -11.12 -3.94
CA PRO A 56 -1.82 -12.23 -4.56
C PRO A 56 -3.34 -12.12 -4.39
N ILE A 57 -3.81 -11.26 -3.49
CA ILE A 57 -5.22 -11.16 -3.15
C ILE A 57 -6.01 -10.43 -4.25
N GLN A 58 -7.09 -11.07 -4.72
CA GLN A 58 -7.90 -10.72 -5.88
C GLN A 58 -8.21 -9.22 -6.01
N ARG A 59 -8.60 -8.53 -4.94
CA ARG A 59 -8.93 -7.10 -4.99
C ARG A 59 -7.77 -6.20 -5.41
N CYS A 60 -6.52 -6.65 -5.22
CA CYS A 60 -5.34 -5.90 -5.69
C CYS A 60 -5.16 -6.02 -7.20
N SER A 61 -5.29 -7.22 -7.76
CA SER A 61 -5.23 -7.43 -9.22
C SER A 61 -6.38 -6.72 -9.92
N GLN A 62 -7.61 -6.78 -9.38
CA GLN A 62 -8.77 -6.07 -9.92
C GLN A 62 -8.58 -4.54 -9.92
N THR A 63 -7.89 -3.99 -8.90
CA THR A 63 -7.62 -2.56 -8.82
C THR A 63 -6.76 -2.05 -9.96
N ILE A 64 -5.74 -2.80 -10.36
CA ILE A 64 -4.79 -2.35 -11.38
C ILE A 64 -5.14 -2.84 -12.80
N ALA A 65 -6.06 -3.80 -12.92
CA ALA A 65 -6.42 -4.41 -14.19
C ALA A 65 -6.86 -3.39 -15.28
N PRO A 66 -7.69 -2.37 -15.01
CA PRO A 66 -8.08 -1.39 -16.03
C PRO A 66 -6.89 -0.60 -16.58
N TRP A 67 -5.96 -0.19 -15.71
CA TRP A 67 -4.74 0.50 -16.15
C TRP A 67 -3.83 -0.42 -16.96
N LEU A 68 -3.63 -1.67 -16.53
CA LEU A 68 -2.84 -2.65 -17.28
C LEU A 68 -3.40 -2.90 -18.67
N ALA A 69 -4.73 -2.99 -18.81
CA ALA A 69 -5.40 -3.16 -20.08
C ALA A 69 -5.21 -1.95 -21.02
N THR A 70 -5.14 -0.74 -20.48
CA THR A 70 -5.07 0.49 -21.27
C THR A 70 -3.63 0.92 -21.58
N TYR A 71 -2.76 0.88 -20.59
CA TYR A 71 -1.40 1.44 -20.66
C TYR A 71 -0.30 0.47 -20.24
N GLY A 72 -0.63 -0.76 -19.88
CA GLY A 72 0.35 -1.74 -19.37
C GLY A 72 1.37 -2.20 -20.42
N ASN A 73 1.07 -2.06 -21.72
CA ASN A 73 2.00 -2.37 -22.83
C ASN A 73 2.72 -3.72 -22.68
N GLY A 74 1.99 -4.75 -22.25
CA GLY A 74 2.55 -6.11 -22.05
C GLY A 74 3.28 -6.31 -20.71
N VAL A 75 3.22 -5.36 -19.79
CA VAL A 75 3.73 -5.55 -18.42
C VAL A 75 2.97 -6.69 -17.73
N VAL A 76 3.72 -7.71 -17.31
CA VAL A 76 3.19 -8.80 -16.48
C VAL A 76 3.46 -8.48 -15.02
N PRO A 77 2.43 -8.32 -14.19
CA PRO A 77 2.62 -8.06 -12.77
C PRO A 77 3.33 -9.21 -12.06
N LEU A 78 4.27 -8.87 -11.19
CA LEU A 78 4.94 -9.81 -10.29
C LEU A 78 4.08 -9.99 -9.05
N ILE A 79 3.77 -11.22 -8.70
CA ILE A 79 3.07 -11.51 -7.45
C ILE A 79 4.09 -11.64 -6.32
N ASP A 80 3.87 -10.93 -5.20
CA ASP A 80 4.72 -11.01 -4.01
C ASP A 80 3.86 -11.19 -2.75
N GLU A 81 3.97 -12.35 -2.13
CA GLU A 81 3.27 -12.73 -0.88
C GLU A 81 3.63 -11.81 0.29
N GLY A 82 4.80 -11.20 0.28
CA GLY A 82 5.19 -10.24 1.30
C GLY A 82 4.30 -9.00 1.37
N PHE A 83 3.54 -8.72 0.31
CA PHE A 83 2.55 -7.64 0.26
C PHE A 83 1.11 -8.13 0.48
N SER A 84 0.90 -9.39 0.85
CA SER A 84 -0.42 -9.91 1.25
C SER A 84 -0.96 -9.17 2.47
N GLU A 85 -2.29 -9.08 2.58
CA GLU A 85 -2.94 -8.54 3.79
C GLU A 85 -2.56 -9.38 5.02
N VAL A 86 -2.74 -8.79 6.18
CA VAL A 86 -2.58 -9.47 7.47
C VAL A 86 -3.45 -10.73 7.49
N ASP A 87 -2.85 -11.83 7.95
CA ASP A 87 -3.63 -13.00 8.33
C ASP A 87 -4.26 -12.75 9.70
N TYR A 88 -5.50 -12.34 9.69
CA TYR A 88 -6.24 -12.04 10.91
C TYR A 88 -6.77 -13.28 11.64
N GLY A 89 -6.46 -14.48 11.15
CA GLY A 89 -6.90 -15.74 11.75
C GLY A 89 -8.40 -15.76 12.02
N THR A 90 -8.81 -16.07 13.26
CA THR A 90 -10.23 -16.16 13.65
C THR A 90 -11.00 -14.83 13.60
N TRP A 91 -10.34 -13.71 13.36
CA TRP A 91 -11.00 -12.41 13.18
C TRP A 91 -11.45 -12.19 11.73
N THR A 92 -10.91 -12.93 10.80
CA THR A 92 -11.27 -12.88 9.38
C THR A 92 -12.77 -13.13 9.20
N GLY A 93 -13.43 -12.29 8.40
CA GLY A 93 -14.88 -12.37 8.15
C GLY A 93 -15.78 -11.75 9.21
N LYS A 94 -15.25 -11.32 10.35
CA LYS A 94 -16.06 -10.67 11.41
C LYS A 94 -16.27 -9.19 11.10
N SER A 95 -17.41 -8.66 11.53
CA SER A 95 -17.69 -7.23 11.44
C SER A 95 -16.80 -6.42 12.41
N LEU A 96 -16.39 -5.22 12.00
CA LEU A 96 -15.59 -4.34 12.85
C LEU A 96 -16.31 -4.00 14.16
N ALA A 97 -17.64 -3.85 14.12
CA ALA A 97 -18.44 -3.58 15.33
C ALA A 97 -18.35 -4.71 16.38
N VAL A 98 -18.24 -5.97 15.94
CA VAL A 98 -18.02 -7.11 16.83
C VAL A 98 -16.60 -7.12 17.36
N LEU A 99 -15.61 -6.85 16.49
CA LEU A 99 -14.21 -6.86 16.85
C LEU A 99 -13.85 -5.76 17.85
N GLN A 100 -14.46 -4.58 17.73
CA GLN A 100 -14.29 -3.47 18.67
C GLN A 100 -14.63 -3.82 20.14
N ARG A 101 -15.46 -4.84 20.35
CA ARG A 101 -15.81 -5.35 21.68
C ARG A 101 -14.84 -6.42 22.21
N ASN A 102 -13.90 -6.87 21.36
CA ASN A 102 -12.91 -7.88 21.75
C ASN A 102 -11.82 -7.25 22.62
N LYS A 103 -11.36 -7.97 23.65
CA LYS A 103 -10.31 -7.50 24.56
C LYS A 103 -8.99 -7.17 23.82
N LEU A 104 -8.67 -7.91 22.76
CA LEU A 104 -7.46 -7.67 21.95
C LEU A 104 -7.59 -6.43 21.06
N TRP A 105 -8.80 -5.86 20.90
CA TRP A 105 -8.98 -4.65 20.08
C TRP A 105 -8.13 -3.48 20.59
N LYS A 106 -8.05 -3.34 21.90
CA LYS A 106 -7.21 -2.30 22.53
C LYS A 106 -5.73 -2.50 22.18
N ILE A 107 -5.25 -3.75 22.13
CA ILE A 107 -3.87 -4.06 21.75
C ILE A 107 -3.63 -3.66 20.29
N VAL A 108 -4.55 -3.99 19.37
CA VAL A 108 -4.44 -3.57 17.96
C VAL A 108 -4.34 -2.04 17.82
N GLN A 109 -5.03 -1.29 18.68
CA GLN A 109 -5.06 0.18 18.58
C GLN A 109 -3.88 0.85 19.27
N GLU A 110 -3.50 0.40 20.47
CA GLU A 110 -2.55 1.08 21.34
C GLU A 110 -1.14 0.45 21.33
N HIS A 111 -1.06 -0.87 21.13
CA HIS A 111 0.19 -1.64 21.17
C HIS A 111 0.28 -2.65 20.02
N PRO A 112 0.16 -2.21 18.75
CA PRO A 112 0.19 -3.11 17.59
C PRO A 112 1.38 -4.07 17.55
N SER A 113 2.54 -3.68 18.08
CA SER A 113 3.74 -4.54 18.15
C SER A 113 3.56 -5.80 19.00
N GLN A 114 2.59 -5.78 19.93
CA GLN A 114 2.28 -6.92 20.80
C GLN A 114 1.12 -7.78 20.26
N MET A 115 0.49 -7.33 19.15
CA MET A 115 -0.68 -8.03 18.63
C MET A 115 -0.29 -9.28 17.87
N VAL A 116 -0.82 -10.41 18.32
CA VAL A 116 -0.84 -11.69 17.61
C VAL A 116 -2.30 -12.09 17.40
N PHE A 117 -2.72 -12.23 16.14
CA PHE A 117 -4.10 -12.63 15.85
C PHE A 117 -4.30 -14.11 16.15
N PRO A 118 -5.37 -14.49 16.86
CA PRO A 118 -5.63 -15.90 17.18
C PRO A 118 -5.74 -16.75 15.92
N GLN A 119 -4.86 -17.76 15.77
CA GLN A 119 -4.70 -18.59 14.57
C GLN A 119 -4.31 -17.81 13.30
N GLY A 120 -3.68 -16.66 13.45
CA GLY A 120 -3.18 -15.82 12.38
C GLY A 120 -1.74 -15.38 12.64
N GLU A 121 -1.29 -14.36 11.91
CA GLU A 121 0.04 -13.79 12.11
C GLU A 121 0.03 -12.63 13.13
N SER A 122 1.20 -12.28 13.64
CA SER A 122 1.37 -11.03 14.38
C SER A 122 1.52 -9.84 13.43
N LEU A 123 1.22 -8.62 13.92
CA LEU A 123 1.51 -7.41 13.15
C LEU A 123 3.01 -7.19 12.94
N MET A 124 3.85 -7.73 13.81
CA MET A 124 5.31 -7.69 13.64
C MET A 124 5.79 -8.62 12.52
N GLU A 125 5.25 -9.84 12.41
CA GLU A 125 5.55 -10.75 11.29
C GLU A 125 5.10 -10.13 9.96
N MET A 126 3.91 -9.55 9.90
CA MET A 126 3.44 -8.79 8.74
C MET A 126 4.42 -7.67 8.38
N GLN A 127 4.87 -6.87 9.36
CA GLN A 127 5.83 -5.80 9.12
C GLN A 127 7.14 -6.34 8.56
N VAL A 128 7.71 -7.40 9.14
CA VAL A 128 8.98 -7.99 8.71
C VAL A 128 8.89 -8.43 7.24
N ARG A 129 7.84 -9.18 6.84
CA ARG A 129 7.69 -9.63 5.45
C ARG A 129 7.45 -8.48 4.47
N ALA A 130 6.66 -7.47 4.87
CA ALA A 130 6.37 -6.32 4.04
C ALA A 130 7.62 -5.46 3.79
N ILE A 131 8.43 -5.22 4.83
CA ILE A 131 9.70 -4.48 4.73
C ILE A 131 10.71 -5.25 3.87
N ALA A 132 10.83 -6.57 4.07
CA ALA A 132 11.72 -7.40 3.25
C ALA A 132 11.36 -7.32 1.76
N SER A 133 10.05 -7.40 1.42
CA SER A 133 9.56 -7.22 0.06
C SER A 133 9.79 -5.81 -0.47
N PHE A 134 9.55 -4.78 0.34
CA PHE A 134 9.82 -3.40 -0.03
C PHE A 134 11.30 -3.21 -0.40
N HIS A 135 12.23 -3.72 0.40
CA HIS A 135 13.66 -3.63 0.09
C HIS A 135 14.04 -4.38 -1.18
N ARG A 136 13.48 -5.58 -1.42
CA ARG A 136 13.69 -6.33 -2.68
C ARG A 136 13.27 -5.50 -3.89
N VAL A 137 12.06 -4.93 -3.86
CA VAL A 137 11.54 -4.09 -4.95
C VAL A 137 12.36 -2.82 -5.10
N ASN A 138 12.76 -2.19 -3.99
CA ASN A 138 13.57 -0.97 -3.99
C ASN A 138 14.97 -1.18 -4.60
N ALA A 139 15.53 -2.39 -4.48
CA ALA A 139 16.84 -2.77 -5.01
C ALA A 139 16.80 -3.12 -6.51
N LEU A 140 15.64 -3.25 -7.13
CA LEU A 140 15.55 -3.53 -8.56
C LEU A 140 16.24 -2.42 -9.36
N LYS A 141 16.99 -2.81 -10.38
CA LYS A 141 17.64 -1.86 -11.30
C LYS A 141 16.59 -1.26 -12.25
N GLY A 142 16.76 0.00 -12.61
CA GLY A 142 15.93 0.68 -13.60
C GLY A 142 15.91 2.19 -13.39
N LYS A 143 15.26 2.89 -14.30
CA LYS A 143 15.14 4.36 -14.31
C LYS A 143 13.73 4.85 -13.97
N ASN A 144 12.74 3.98 -14.17
CA ASN A 144 11.34 4.32 -13.91
C ASN A 144 10.93 3.92 -12.48
N PRO A 145 9.84 4.48 -11.95
CA PRO A 145 9.27 4.04 -10.68
C PRO A 145 8.90 2.55 -10.67
N ARG A 146 8.65 2.01 -9.49
CA ARG A 146 8.02 0.70 -9.28
C ARG A 146 6.66 0.94 -8.65
N LEU A 147 5.67 0.20 -9.11
CA LEU A 147 4.32 0.24 -8.56
C LEU A 147 4.11 -1.00 -7.70
N ILE A 148 3.65 -0.81 -6.46
CA ILE A 148 3.26 -1.89 -5.55
C ILE A 148 1.79 -1.72 -5.23
N VAL A 149 0.97 -2.74 -5.51
CA VAL A 149 -0.46 -2.75 -5.17
C VAL A 149 -0.68 -3.67 -3.97
N SER A 150 -1.16 -3.12 -2.86
CA SER A 150 -1.26 -3.81 -1.59
C SER A 150 -2.44 -3.31 -0.73
N HIS A 151 -2.35 -3.46 0.58
CA HIS A 151 -3.42 -3.26 1.56
C HIS A 151 -3.08 -2.16 2.57
N GLY A 152 -4.10 -1.70 3.30
CA GLY A 152 -3.96 -0.58 4.22
C GLY A 152 -2.90 -0.79 5.29
N ASP A 153 -2.99 -1.89 6.05
CA ASP A 153 -2.07 -2.11 7.17
C ASP A 153 -0.64 -2.43 6.70
N VAL A 154 -0.50 -3.10 5.56
CA VAL A 154 0.80 -3.38 4.94
C VAL A 154 1.47 -2.07 4.51
N ILE A 155 0.74 -1.17 3.84
CA ILE A 155 1.29 0.14 3.41
C ILE A 155 1.63 1.01 4.62
N LYS A 156 0.75 1.06 5.65
CA LYS A 156 1.06 1.77 6.91
C LYS A 156 2.37 1.28 7.53
N SER A 157 2.57 -0.04 7.54
CA SER A 157 3.76 -0.67 8.10
C SER A 157 5.04 -0.27 7.34
N VAL A 158 5.00 -0.25 6.01
CA VAL A 158 6.12 0.21 5.17
C VAL A 158 6.39 1.70 5.40
N VAL A 159 5.33 2.53 5.46
CA VAL A 159 5.48 3.98 5.71
C VAL A 159 6.05 4.24 7.11
N ALA A 160 5.56 3.52 8.13
CA ALA A 160 6.09 3.63 9.49
C ALA A 160 7.60 3.31 9.53
N HIS A 161 8.02 2.24 8.84
CA HIS A 161 9.43 1.89 8.71
C HIS A 161 10.26 3.01 8.04
N VAL A 162 9.79 3.54 6.92
CA VAL A 162 10.48 4.62 6.19
C VAL A 162 10.64 5.88 7.04
N LEU A 163 9.65 6.17 7.88
CA LEU A 163 9.67 7.34 8.77
C LEU A 163 10.37 7.09 10.12
N GLY A 164 10.89 5.89 10.36
CA GLY A 164 11.49 5.52 11.65
C GLY A 164 10.47 5.49 12.80
N MET A 165 9.19 5.30 12.50
CA MET A 165 8.13 5.19 13.49
C MET A 165 8.11 3.78 14.08
N HIS A 166 7.93 3.70 15.41
CA HIS A 166 7.63 2.42 16.06
C HIS A 166 6.31 1.85 15.56
N LEU A 167 6.19 0.52 15.47
CA LEU A 167 4.97 -0.12 14.97
C LEU A 167 3.72 0.29 15.77
N ASP A 168 3.85 0.58 17.06
CA ASP A 168 2.73 1.07 17.90
C ASP A 168 2.19 2.43 17.48
N GLN A 169 2.86 3.11 16.56
CA GLN A 169 2.41 4.39 16.03
C GLN A 169 1.73 4.28 14.66
N PHE A 170 1.75 3.09 14.02
CA PHE A 170 1.28 2.95 12.62
C PHE A 170 -0.23 3.19 12.46
N GLN A 171 -1.02 3.02 13.52
CA GLN A 171 -2.45 3.35 13.49
C GLN A 171 -2.75 4.85 13.35
N ARG A 172 -1.76 5.70 13.57
CA ARG A 172 -1.85 7.16 13.31
C ARG A 172 -1.81 7.50 11.82
N LEU A 173 -1.42 6.53 10.98
CA LEU A 173 -1.41 6.66 9.53
C LEU A 173 -2.76 6.24 8.97
N VAL A 174 -3.32 7.03 8.08
CA VAL A 174 -4.55 6.72 7.36
C VAL A 174 -4.22 6.49 5.89
N ILE A 175 -4.63 5.35 5.37
CA ILE A 175 -4.46 4.99 3.95
C ILE A 175 -5.84 4.65 3.40
N GLU A 176 -6.34 5.45 2.48
CA GLU A 176 -7.66 5.29 1.87
C GLU A 176 -7.63 4.32 0.67
N PRO A 177 -8.74 3.63 0.35
CA PRO A 177 -8.83 2.82 -0.87
C PRO A 177 -8.49 3.61 -2.14
N ALA A 178 -7.74 3.00 -3.05
CA ALA A 178 -7.21 3.59 -4.29
C ALA A 178 -6.32 4.83 -4.08
N SER A 179 -5.83 5.05 -2.85
CA SER A 179 -4.82 6.10 -2.60
C SER A 179 -3.42 5.65 -2.99
N MET A 180 -2.61 6.62 -3.39
CA MET A 180 -1.20 6.43 -3.73
C MET A 180 -0.30 7.11 -2.69
N THR A 181 0.78 6.43 -2.33
CA THR A 181 1.83 6.93 -1.46
C THR A 181 3.16 6.78 -2.19
N VAL A 182 3.96 7.83 -2.26
CA VAL A 182 5.21 7.85 -3.01
C VAL A 182 6.40 7.92 -2.06
N ILE A 183 7.32 6.99 -2.20
CA ILE A 183 8.58 6.90 -1.48
C ILE A 183 9.73 7.01 -2.47
N GLU A 184 10.71 7.87 -2.18
CA GLU A 184 11.96 7.95 -2.92
C GLU A 184 13.12 7.49 -2.05
N THR A 185 14.02 6.70 -2.64
CA THR A 185 15.25 6.25 -1.98
C THR A 185 16.46 6.75 -2.75
N GLN A 186 17.36 7.45 -2.07
CA GLN A 186 18.63 7.94 -2.62
C GLN A 186 19.74 7.66 -1.60
N ASN A 187 20.83 7.05 -2.04
CA ASN A 187 21.99 6.72 -1.19
C ASN A 187 21.58 5.91 0.07
N GLY A 188 20.64 4.98 -0.07
CA GLY A 188 20.17 4.15 1.04
C GLY A 188 19.17 4.84 1.98
N ILE A 189 18.88 6.13 1.81
CA ILE A 189 17.93 6.89 2.63
C ILE A 189 16.61 7.02 1.89
N SER A 190 15.52 6.55 2.51
CA SER A 190 14.16 6.64 1.98
C SER A 190 13.44 7.87 2.54
N ARG A 191 12.65 8.54 1.68
CA ARG A 191 11.85 9.72 2.02
C ARG A 191 10.42 9.52 1.56
N LEU A 192 9.47 9.94 2.38
CA LEU A 192 8.07 10.03 2.01
C LEU A 192 7.85 11.33 1.22
N ILE A 193 7.45 11.21 -0.05
CA ILE A 193 7.26 12.35 -0.96
C ILE A 193 5.80 12.79 -0.99
N SER A 194 4.87 11.82 -1.05
CA SER A 194 3.44 12.05 -1.00
C SER A 194 2.79 10.93 -0.20
N PHE A 195 1.73 11.23 0.50
CA PHE A 195 1.05 10.30 1.39
C PHE A 195 -0.45 10.32 1.18
N ASN A 196 -1.06 9.14 1.03
CA ASN A 196 -2.52 8.94 0.97
C ASN A 196 -3.21 9.81 -0.10
N ASP A 197 -2.58 10.00 -1.24
CA ASP A 197 -3.10 10.85 -2.31
C ASP A 197 -4.18 10.12 -3.12
N GLN A 198 -5.37 10.72 -3.18
CA GLN A 198 -6.53 10.15 -3.88
C GLN A 198 -6.85 10.86 -5.21
N LYS A 199 -6.18 11.95 -5.54
CA LYS A 199 -6.59 12.84 -6.64
C LYS A 199 -5.49 13.14 -7.65
N SER A 200 -4.23 13.17 -7.21
CA SER A 200 -3.15 13.60 -8.10
C SER A 200 -2.87 12.59 -9.20
N VAL A 201 -2.42 13.12 -10.33
CA VAL A 201 -1.87 12.35 -11.45
C VAL A 201 -0.39 12.09 -11.18
N ILE A 202 0.10 10.89 -11.44
CA ILE A 202 1.53 10.60 -11.36
C ILE A 202 2.25 11.41 -12.44
N SER A 203 2.97 12.45 -12.05
CA SER A 203 3.81 13.18 -12.99
C SER A 203 5.14 12.44 -13.13
N GLY A 204 5.53 12.15 -14.37
CA GLY A 204 6.84 11.57 -14.68
C GLY A 204 8.01 12.55 -14.46
N LYS A 205 7.76 13.78 -13.99
CA LYS A 205 8.80 14.74 -13.69
C LYS A 205 9.45 14.39 -12.35
N GLU A 206 10.72 14.03 -12.41
CA GLU A 206 11.56 13.91 -11.21
C GLU A 206 11.55 15.25 -10.46
N SER A 207 11.20 15.23 -9.18
CA SER A 207 11.54 16.37 -8.32
C SER A 207 13.07 16.38 -8.21
N LYS A 208 13.74 17.35 -8.83
CA LYS A 208 15.18 17.61 -8.67
C LYS A 208 15.44 18.18 -7.27
N GLY A 209 14.95 17.52 -6.23
CA GLY A 209 15.23 17.88 -4.85
C GLY A 209 16.47 17.15 -4.35
N SER A 210 17.62 17.81 -4.37
CA SER A 210 18.73 17.38 -3.52
C SER A 210 18.29 17.44 -2.06
N PHE A 211 18.95 16.66 -1.17
CA PHE A 211 18.81 16.83 0.28
C PHE A 211 19.27 18.25 0.65
N ALA A 212 18.37 19.23 0.61
CA ALA A 212 18.68 20.58 1.02
C ALA A 212 18.37 20.72 2.52
N LEU A 213 19.30 21.27 3.27
CA LEU A 213 19.03 21.77 4.63
C LEU A 213 17.95 22.85 4.53
N GLY A 214 16.88 22.72 5.34
CA GLY A 214 15.86 23.76 5.44
C GLY A 214 14.67 23.68 4.50
N GLY A 215 14.37 22.52 3.93
CA GLY A 215 13.19 22.31 3.08
C GLY A 215 13.44 22.60 1.60
N SER A 216 12.61 22.04 0.72
CA SER A 216 12.70 22.32 -0.71
C SER A 216 12.23 23.74 -0.98
N THR A 217 13.10 24.56 -1.51
CA THR A 217 12.70 25.79 -2.20
C THR A 217 11.89 25.37 -3.42
N GLY A 218 10.55 25.37 -3.30
CA GLY A 218 9.67 25.12 -4.43
C GLY A 218 9.88 26.22 -5.48
N ASN A 219 10.58 25.93 -6.55
CA ASN A 219 10.45 26.73 -7.76
C ASN A 219 9.03 26.46 -8.32
N ARG A 220 8.12 27.35 -7.97
CA ARG A 220 6.89 27.57 -8.73
C ARG A 220 7.28 28.43 -9.93
N ALA A 221 7.26 27.84 -11.07
CA ALA A 221 7.11 28.53 -12.35
C ALA A 221 6.33 27.61 -13.27
#